data_0146b64384999881cdcb1b1256404da8
#
_entry.id   0146b64384999881cdcb1b1256404da8
#
_cell.length_a   1.000
_cell.length_b   1.000
_cell.length_c   1.000
_cell.angle_alpha   90.00
_cell.angle_beta   90.00
_cell.angle_gamma   90.00
#
_symmetry.space_group_name_H-M   'P 1'
#
loop_
_entity.id
_entity.type
_entity.pdbx_description
1 polymer ?
#
loop_
_entity_poly.entity_id
_entity_poly.type
_entity_poly.pdbx_seq_one_letter_code
_entity_poly.pdbx_strand_id
1 'polypeptide(L)'
;MNDIKVSVCCFTYNHAPYLSKALDSVLSQKTNFRYEIIIGDDCSTDGSQDIINAYAIKFPDLIKTIYQPVNSRGKKNFSDVYKSAEGQYVIALETDDYWTDPNKLQIQVDYLDRHPACIAVAHNCVVVDEHDRQLARKYPAIDQGVYRYKHFRKGLMPGQTTTVLYRNPKFVENLDMSLYNNPISGPGDSRRLFCLMTAGDVITLPYT
;
A
#
# COMPACT_ATOMS: atom_id res chain seq x y z
N MET A 1 -2.06 7.96 23.26
CA MET A 1 -2.48 8.14 21.85
C MET A 1 -1.48 7.42 20.98
N ASN A 2 -1.95 6.67 20.01
CA ASN A 2 -1.05 5.95 19.10
C ASN A 2 -0.33 6.99 18.21
N ASP A 3 1.01 7.03 18.28
CA ASP A 3 1.83 8.05 17.62
C ASP A 3 2.28 7.61 16.20
N ILE A 4 1.69 6.53 15.68
CA ILE A 4 2.01 6.00 14.36
C ILE A 4 1.23 6.76 13.30
N LYS A 5 1.96 7.45 12.42
CA LYS A 5 1.37 8.23 11.34
C LYS A 5 0.99 7.38 10.14
N VAL A 6 1.84 6.42 9.75
CA VAL A 6 1.64 5.57 8.57
C VAL A 6 1.83 4.10 8.93
N SER A 7 0.92 3.24 8.49
CA SER A 7 1.14 1.79 8.42
C SER A 7 1.47 1.39 6.98
N VAL A 8 2.66 0.84 6.78
CA VAL A 8 3.07 0.21 5.52
C VAL A 8 2.70 -1.27 5.59
N CYS A 9 1.67 -1.66 4.84
CA CYS A 9 1.14 -3.02 4.78
C CYS A 9 1.82 -3.79 3.66
N CYS A 10 2.76 -4.66 3.99
CA CYS A 10 3.52 -5.48 3.04
C CYS A 10 2.88 -6.85 2.86
N PHE A 11 2.71 -7.28 1.62
CA PHE A 11 2.08 -8.55 1.26
C PHE A 11 3.04 -9.44 0.51
N THR A 12 3.28 -10.66 1.04
CA THR A 12 4.27 -11.60 0.53
C THR A 12 3.64 -12.96 0.28
N TYR A 13 3.96 -13.55 -0.87
CA TYR A 13 3.80 -14.97 -1.14
C TYR A 13 4.82 -15.41 -2.19
N ASN A 14 5.85 -16.17 -1.76
CA ASN A 14 6.94 -16.63 -2.62
C ASN A 14 7.67 -15.49 -3.37
N HIS A 15 8.06 -14.44 -2.63
CA HIS A 15 8.75 -13.28 -3.16
C HIS A 15 10.22 -13.18 -2.67
N ALA A 16 10.85 -14.28 -2.24
CA ALA A 16 12.22 -14.26 -1.70
C ALA A 16 13.24 -13.47 -2.55
N PRO A 17 13.24 -13.55 -3.91
CA PRO A 17 14.19 -12.81 -4.73
C PRO A 17 14.04 -11.29 -4.66
N TYR A 18 12.85 -10.78 -4.33
CA TYR A 18 12.50 -9.35 -4.39
C TYR A 18 12.39 -8.72 -3.00
N LEU A 19 12.08 -9.54 -2.00
CA LEU A 19 11.64 -9.12 -0.67
C LEU A 19 12.63 -8.20 0.05
N SER A 20 13.92 -8.48 0.00
CA SER A 20 14.93 -7.61 0.63
C SER A 20 14.93 -6.21 0.00
N LYS A 21 14.86 -6.12 -1.33
CA LYS A 21 14.80 -4.84 -2.03
C LYS A 21 13.54 -4.04 -1.69
N ALA A 22 12.40 -4.73 -1.60
CA ALA A 22 11.14 -4.13 -1.18
C ALA A 22 11.23 -3.54 0.23
N LEU A 23 11.70 -4.31 1.20
CA LEU A 23 11.83 -3.87 2.59
C LEU A 23 12.87 -2.76 2.76
N ASP A 24 14.02 -2.83 2.09
CA ASP A 24 15.05 -1.79 2.12
C ASP A 24 14.50 -0.47 1.54
N SER A 25 13.63 -0.53 0.52
CA SER A 25 12.99 0.66 -0.05
C SER A 25 12.07 1.37 0.94
N VAL A 26 11.40 0.63 1.83
CA VAL A 26 10.59 1.19 2.92
C VAL A 26 11.47 1.73 4.04
N LEU A 27 12.51 0.98 4.43
CA LEU A 27 13.44 1.39 5.49
C LEU A 27 14.27 2.63 5.12
N SER A 28 14.44 2.90 3.84
CA SER A 28 15.13 4.09 3.33
C SER A 28 14.28 5.37 3.39
N GLN A 29 13.00 5.28 3.75
CA GLN A 29 12.10 6.43 3.79
C GLN A 29 12.51 7.45 4.85
N LYS A 30 12.58 8.71 4.44
CA LYS A 30 12.93 9.87 5.28
C LYS A 30 11.64 10.57 5.69
N THR A 31 11.26 10.44 6.96
CA THR A 31 10.03 11.01 7.51
C THR A 31 10.30 11.77 8.80
N ASN A 32 9.52 12.82 9.05
CA ASN A 32 9.51 13.53 10.34
C ASN A 32 8.45 12.99 11.31
N PHE A 33 7.87 11.84 10.99
CA PHE A 33 6.86 11.12 11.77
C PHE A 33 7.23 9.64 11.92
N ARG A 34 6.57 8.96 12.86
CA ARG A 34 6.72 7.52 13.06
C ARG A 34 5.82 6.74 12.10
N TYR A 35 6.36 5.67 11.56
CA TYR A 35 5.59 4.68 10.80
C TYR A 35 5.86 3.27 11.31
N GLU A 36 5.04 2.33 10.93
CA GLU A 36 5.21 0.89 11.17
C GLU A 36 5.19 0.13 9.84
N ILE A 37 5.81 -1.04 9.84
CA ILE A 37 5.78 -1.99 8.72
C ILE A 37 5.10 -3.26 9.23
N ILE A 38 4.02 -3.68 8.56
CA ILE A 38 3.30 -4.91 8.88
C ILE A 38 3.47 -5.86 7.70
N ILE A 39 4.22 -6.94 7.92
CA ILE A 39 4.52 -7.90 6.85
C ILE A 39 3.62 -9.13 7.04
N GLY A 40 2.74 -9.36 6.07
CA GLY A 40 1.92 -10.57 6.00
C GLY A 40 2.49 -11.56 4.99
N ASP A 41 2.82 -12.75 5.45
CA ASP A 41 3.24 -13.87 4.61
C ASP A 41 2.10 -14.88 4.45
N ASP A 42 1.70 -15.16 3.22
CA ASP A 42 0.58 -16.06 2.89
C ASP A 42 1.04 -17.53 2.74
N CYS A 43 1.85 -18.03 3.70
CA CYS A 43 2.39 -19.38 3.71
C CYS A 43 3.42 -19.63 2.58
N SER A 44 4.45 -18.78 2.49
CA SER A 44 5.55 -18.93 1.52
C SER A 44 6.40 -20.19 1.79
N THR A 45 6.96 -20.75 0.71
CA THR A 45 7.78 -21.97 0.73
C THR A 45 9.19 -21.79 0.10
N ASP A 46 9.53 -20.56 -0.31
CA ASP A 46 10.73 -20.22 -1.09
C ASP A 46 11.86 -19.58 -0.27
N GLY A 47 11.73 -19.54 1.08
CA GLY A 47 12.67 -18.84 1.96
C GLY A 47 12.28 -17.41 2.31
N SER A 48 11.13 -16.90 1.82
CA SER A 48 10.63 -15.57 2.19
C SER A 48 10.52 -15.38 3.70
N GLN A 49 10.06 -16.40 4.44
CA GLN A 49 9.89 -16.32 5.90
C GLN A 49 11.23 -16.11 6.64
N ASP A 50 12.31 -16.71 6.17
CA ASP A 50 13.65 -16.52 6.78
C ASP A 50 14.12 -15.08 6.60
N ILE A 51 13.88 -14.50 5.43
CA ILE A 51 14.17 -13.08 5.16
C ILE A 51 13.34 -12.19 6.07
N ILE A 52 12.03 -12.40 6.17
CA ILE A 52 11.12 -11.62 7.04
C ILE A 52 11.61 -11.70 8.49
N ASN A 53 11.94 -12.88 8.99
CA ASN A 53 12.44 -13.07 10.36
C ASN A 53 13.73 -12.29 10.60
N ALA A 54 14.67 -12.30 9.66
CA ALA A 54 15.93 -11.55 9.78
C ALA A 54 15.66 -10.03 9.89
N TYR A 55 14.75 -9.49 9.08
CA TYR A 55 14.37 -8.06 9.17
C TYR A 55 13.62 -7.74 10.48
N ALA A 56 12.69 -8.60 10.92
CA ALA A 56 11.95 -8.38 12.17
C ALA A 56 12.88 -8.41 13.40
N ILE A 57 13.87 -9.28 13.43
CA ILE A 57 14.88 -9.29 14.49
C ILE A 57 15.74 -8.02 14.48
N LYS A 58 16.09 -7.52 13.30
CA LYS A 58 16.90 -6.31 13.15
C LYS A 58 16.15 -5.03 13.50
N PHE A 59 14.83 -4.99 13.28
CA PHE A 59 13.97 -3.81 13.46
C PHE A 59 12.71 -4.13 14.30
N PRO A 60 12.85 -4.63 15.55
CA PRO A 60 11.73 -5.16 16.34
C PRO A 60 10.68 -4.10 16.71
N ASP A 61 11.08 -2.82 16.83
CA ASP A 61 10.17 -1.71 17.17
C ASP A 61 9.42 -1.15 15.95
N LEU A 62 9.81 -1.56 14.75
CA LEU A 62 9.29 -1.04 13.48
C LEU A 62 8.48 -2.09 12.71
N ILE A 63 8.90 -3.36 12.74
CA ILE A 63 8.34 -4.43 11.93
C ILE A 63 7.49 -5.37 12.78
N LYS A 64 6.24 -5.56 12.35
CA LYS A 64 5.30 -6.58 12.85
C LYS A 64 5.12 -7.64 11.76
N THR A 65 5.08 -8.91 12.14
CA THR A 65 4.93 -10.04 11.20
C THR A 65 3.65 -10.82 11.45
N ILE A 66 3.01 -11.26 10.38
CA ILE A 66 1.82 -12.11 10.38
C ILE A 66 2.07 -13.27 9.42
N TYR A 67 2.10 -14.50 9.94
CA TYR A 67 2.29 -15.69 9.12
C TYR A 67 0.97 -16.45 9.01
N GLN A 68 0.50 -16.68 7.78
CA GLN A 68 -0.67 -17.52 7.58
C GLN A 68 -0.29 -19.00 7.64
N PRO A 69 -1.06 -19.86 8.34
CA PRO A 69 -0.77 -21.29 8.45
C PRO A 69 -1.03 -22.06 7.14
N VAL A 70 -1.81 -21.49 6.24
CA VAL A 70 -2.13 -22.03 4.91
C VAL A 70 -2.26 -20.88 3.92
N ASN A 71 -1.93 -21.13 2.65
CA ASN A 71 -2.11 -20.14 1.60
C ASN A 71 -3.59 -19.80 1.42
N SER A 72 -3.93 -18.55 1.68
CA SER A 72 -5.30 -18.02 1.60
C SER A 72 -5.62 -17.39 0.23
N ARG A 73 -4.69 -17.46 -0.72
CA ARG A 73 -4.72 -16.70 -1.99
C ARG A 73 -4.92 -15.21 -1.72
N GLY A 74 -4.18 -14.69 -0.76
CA GLY A 74 -4.18 -13.30 -0.32
C GLY A 74 -5.34 -12.91 0.60
N LYS A 75 -6.50 -13.56 0.55
CA LYS A 75 -7.74 -13.09 1.21
C LYS A 75 -7.59 -12.87 2.72
N LYS A 76 -7.12 -13.89 3.43
CA LYS A 76 -6.92 -13.80 4.88
C LYS A 76 -5.73 -12.93 5.21
N ASN A 77 -4.64 -13.07 4.46
CA ASN A 77 -3.45 -12.29 4.64
C ASN A 77 -3.72 -10.78 4.52
N PHE A 78 -4.38 -10.32 3.45
CA PHE A 78 -4.80 -8.92 3.31
C PHE A 78 -5.67 -8.46 4.49
N SER A 79 -6.67 -9.27 4.87
CA SER A 79 -7.59 -8.92 5.97
C SER A 79 -6.85 -8.71 7.29
N ASP A 80 -5.96 -9.63 7.65
CA ASP A 80 -5.27 -9.60 8.94
C ASP A 80 -4.25 -8.46 9.00
N VAL A 81 -3.49 -8.24 7.93
CA VAL A 81 -2.54 -7.13 7.84
C VAL A 81 -3.25 -5.78 7.96
N TYR A 82 -4.32 -5.55 7.20
CA TYR A 82 -5.06 -4.28 7.31
C TYR A 82 -5.75 -4.07 8.66
N LYS A 83 -6.22 -5.14 9.29
CA LYS A 83 -6.78 -5.05 10.65
C LYS A 83 -5.73 -4.70 11.70
N SER A 84 -4.47 -5.06 11.46
CA SER A 84 -3.37 -4.75 12.38
C SER A 84 -2.80 -3.34 12.19
N ALA A 85 -3.16 -2.63 11.11
CA ALA A 85 -2.70 -1.28 10.84
C ALA A 85 -3.24 -0.28 11.87
N GLU A 86 -2.33 0.43 12.54
CA GLU A 86 -2.66 1.40 13.60
C GLU A 86 -2.38 2.84 13.17
N GLY A 87 -1.70 3.04 12.04
CA GLY A 87 -1.37 4.34 11.49
C GLY A 87 -2.60 5.14 11.06
N GLN A 88 -2.49 6.46 11.14
CA GLN A 88 -3.50 7.39 10.66
C GLN A 88 -3.72 7.25 9.14
N TYR A 89 -2.66 6.91 8.43
CA TYR A 89 -2.66 6.60 7.00
C TYR A 89 -2.20 5.16 6.77
N VAL A 90 -2.62 4.59 5.64
CA VAL A 90 -2.26 3.23 5.23
C VAL A 90 -1.80 3.25 3.78
N ILE A 91 -0.74 2.51 3.51
CA ILE A 91 -0.27 2.22 2.15
C ILE A 91 0.06 0.73 2.04
N ALA A 92 -0.24 0.13 0.90
CA ALA A 92 0.14 -1.24 0.59
C ALA A 92 1.50 -1.28 -0.12
N LEU A 93 2.24 -2.37 0.08
CA LEU A 93 3.39 -2.75 -0.73
C LEU A 93 3.31 -4.25 -1.03
N GLU A 94 3.12 -4.59 -2.30
CA GLU A 94 3.35 -5.95 -2.78
C GLU A 94 4.88 -6.15 -2.85
N THR A 95 5.40 -7.20 -2.23
CA THR A 95 6.86 -7.30 -1.99
C THR A 95 7.68 -7.77 -3.20
N ASP A 96 7.07 -7.85 -4.36
CA ASP A 96 7.69 -7.91 -5.68
C ASP A 96 7.87 -6.53 -6.33
N ASP A 97 7.31 -5.47 -5.68
CA ASP A 97 7.51 -4.06 -6.02
C ASP A 97 8.48 -3.39 -5.03
N TYR A 98 9.02 -2.23 -5.38
CA TYR A 98 9.85 -1.38 -4.50
C TYR A 98 9.69 0.11 -4.80
N TRP A 99 9.96 0.94 -3.79
CA TRP A 99 9.92 2.39 -3.92
C TRP A 99 11.31 2.96 -4.27
N THR A 100 11.33 3.97 -5.12
CA THR A 100 12.58 4.61 -5.59
C THR A 100 12.86 5.96 -4.94
N ASP A 101 11.80 6.68 -4.49
CA ASP A 101 11.96 7.99 -3.83
C ASP A 101 11.94 7.83 -2.30
N PRO A 102 13.05 8.16 -1.60
CA PRO A 102 13.11 8.10 -0.15
C PRO A 102 12.22 9.14 0.56
N ASN A 103 11.65 10.11 -0.14
CA ASN A 103 10.74 11.11 0.41
C ASN A 103 9.26 10.81 0.13
N LYS A 104 8.97 9.68 -0.52
CA LYS A 104 7.61 9.32 -0.95
C LYS A 104 6.59 9.43 0.18
N LEU A 105 6.81 8.80 1.32
CA LEU A 105 5.88 8.83 2.44
C LEU A 105 5.68 10.26 2.98
N GLN A 106 6.77 11.02 3.12
CA GLN A 106 6.70 12.40 3.59
C GLN A 106 5.84 13.27 2.67
N ILE A 107 6.09 13.19 1.36
CA ILE A 107 5.35 13.99 0.36
C ILE A 107 3.85 13.66 0.38
N GLN A 108 3.51 12.37 0.43
CA GLN A 108 2.12 11.94 0.41
C GLN A 108 1.37 12.30 1.71
N VAL A 109 2.02 12.16 2.86
CA VAL A 109 1.47 12.55 4.16
C VAL A 109 1.28 14.07 4.23
N ASP A 110 2.27 14.85 3.83
CA ASP A 110 2.19 16.31 3.79
C ASP A 110 1.03 16.81 2.92
N TYR A 111 0.77 16.10 1.82
CA TYR A 111 -0.38 16.43 0.97
C TYR A 111 -1.69 16.16 1.69
N LEU A 112 -1.88 14.96 2.26
CA LEU A 112 -3.12 14.60 2.96
C LEU A 112 -3.36 15.47 4.19
N ASP A 113 -2.31 15.81 4.95
CA ASP A 113 -2.43 16.68 6.14
C ASP A 113 -2.91 18.08 5.76
N ARG A 114 -2.47 18.61 4.63
CA ARG A 114 -2.87 19.93 4.12
C ARG A 114 -4.23 19.96 3.41
N HIS A 115 -4.78 18.80 3.04
CA HIS A 115 -6.03 18.67 2.28
C HIS A 115 -7.01 17.72 2.98
N PRO A 116 -7.72 18.17 4.03
CA PRO A 116 -8.63 17.31 4.82
C PRO A 116 -9.74 16.64 4.02
N ALA A 117 -10.21 17.26 2.93
CA ALA A 117 -11.22 16.69 2.03
C ALA A 117 -10.67 15.56 1.15
N CYS A 118 -9.33 15.42 1.06
CA CYS A 118 -8.70 14.34 0.30
C CYS A 118 -8.62 13.07 1.13
N ILE A 119 -9.18 11.97 0.60
CA ILE A 119 -9.18 10.67 1.27
C ILE A 119 -7.95 9.83 0.90
N ALA A 120 -7.44 10.01 -0.32
CA ALA A 120 -6.29 9.26 -0.81
C ALA A 120 -5.47 10.06 -1.82
N VAL A 121 -4.18 9.79 -1.85
CA VAL A 121 -3.25 10.29 -2.88
C VAL A 121 -2.52 9.11 -3.52
N ALA A 122 -2.31 9.21 -4.81
CA ALA A 122 -1.57 8.26 -5.62
C ALA A 122 -0.55 8.98 -6.50
N HIS A 123 0.33 8.24 -7.13
CA HIS A 123 1.23 8.74 -8.16
C HIS A 123 1.47 7.66 -9.22
N ASN A 124 2.08 8.04 -10.33
CA ASN A 124 2.50 7.09 -11.36
C ASN A 124 3.69 6.26 -10.87
N CYS A 125 3.89 5.11 -11.50
CA CYS A 125 5.08 4.29 -11.33
C CYS A 125 5.68 3.92 -12.70
N VAL A 126 6.94 3.52 -12.69
CA VAL A 126 7.58 2.87 -13.83
C VAL A 126 7.40 1.35 -13.69
N VAL A 127 7.35 0.68 -14.83
CA VAL A 127 7.35 -0.79 -14.89
C VAL A 127 8.76 -1.23 -15.26
N VAL A 128 9.31 -2.17 -14.52
CA VAL A 128 10.63 -2.76 -14.77
C VAL A 128 10.50 -4.27 -15.07
N ASP A 129 11.49 -4.83 -15.72
CA ASP A 129 11.60 -6.29 -15.89
C ASP A 129 12.38 -6.93 -14.72
N GLU A 130 12.58 -8.25 -14.77
CA GLU A 130 13.31 -9.02 -13.74
C GLU A 130 14.79 -8.61 -13.58
N HIS A 131 15.30 -7.75 -14.44
CA HIS A 131 16.66 -7.19 -14.39
C HIS A 131 16.67 -5.70 -14.05
N ASP A 132 15.56 -5.16 -13.52
CA ASP A 132 15.35 -3.73 -13.21
C ASP A 132 15.46 -2.79 -14.43
N ARG A 133 15.34 -3.29 -15.64
CA ARG A 133 15.35 -2.45 -16.84
C ARG A 133 13.98 -1.84 -17.04
N GLN A 134 13.93 -0.50 -17.09
CA GLN A 134 12.68 0.23 -17.27
C GLN A 134 12.06 -0.09 -18.63
N LEU A 135 10.80 -0.49 -18.59
CA LEU A 135 9.97 -0.68 -19.78
C LEU A 135 9.35 0.65 -20.22
N ALA A 136 9.04 0.77 -21.52
CA ALA A 136 8.41 1.97 -22.08
C ALA A 136 6.98 2.22 -21.55
N ARG A 137 6.45 1.31 -20.73
CA ARG A 137 5.11 1.35 -20.16
C ARG A 137 5.11 2.16 -18.87
N LYS A 138 4.25 3.19 -18.80
CA LYS A 138 3.90 3.88 -17.55
C LYS A 138 2.58 3.33 -17.01
N TYR A 139 2.47 3.25 -15.70
CA TYR A 139 1.25 2.82 -15.04
C TYR A 139 0.94 3.74 -13.84
N PRO A 140 -0.32 4.14 -13.67
CA PRO A 140 -1.40 4.11 -14.64
C PRO A 140 -1.27 5.22 -15.69
N ALA A 141 -1.99 5.07 -16.80
CA ALA A 141 -2.02 6.07 -17.87
C ALA A 141 -3.13 7.11 -17.64
N ILE A 142 -3.13 7.76 -16.47
CA ILE A 142 -4.03 8.88 -16.17
C ILE A 142 -3.22 10.14 -15.89
N ASP A 143 -3.81 11.28 -16.26
CA ASP A 143 -3.24 12.58 -15.98
C ASP A 143 -3.32 12.90 -14.47
N GLN A 144 -2.45 13.82 -14.06
CA GLN A 144 -2.44 14.37 -12.71
C GLN A 144 -3.75 15.06 -12.36
N GLY A 145 -4.10 15.07 -11.09
CA GLY A 145 -5.25 15.80 -10.56
C GLY A 145 -6.31 14.89 -9.93
N VAL A 146 -7.55 15.37 -9.93
CA VAL A 146 -8.63 14.67 -9.25
C VAL A 146 -9.05 13.43 -10.03
N TYR A 147 -8.90 12.27 -9.37
CA TYR A 147 -9.44 11.02 -9.88
C TYR A 147 -10.97 11.00 -9.71
N ARG A 148 -11.69 10.78 -10.80
CA ARG A 148 -13.16 10.90 -10.83
C ARG A 148 -13.81 9.56 -11.21
N TYR A 149 -15.09 9.43 -10.88
CA TYR A 149 -15.91 8.26 -11.22
C TYR A 149 -15.85 7.88 -12.72
N LYS A 150 -15.70 8.86 -13.63
CA LYS A 150 -15.50 8.59 -15.06
C LYS A 150 -14.24 7.76 -15.36
N HIS A 151 -13.18 7.91 -14.54
CA HIS A 151 -11.96 7.13 -14.67
C HIS A 151 -12.19 5.70 -14.15
N PHE A 152 -12.80 5.58 -12.98
CA PHE A 152 -13.18 4.30 -12.38
C PHE A 152 -14.04 3.45 -13.33
N ARG A 153 -15.08 4.03 -13.95
CA ARG A 153 -15.93 3.34 -14.93
C ARG A 153 -15.18 2.81 -16.15
N LYS A 154 -14.05 3.40 -16.51
CA LYS A 154 -13.17 2.96 -17.60
C LYS A 154 -12.14 1.92 -17.15
N GLY A 155 -12.19 1.47 -15.89
CA GLY A 155 -11.21 0.55 -15.32
C GLY A 155 -9.82 1.16 -15.11
N LEU A 156 -9.71 2.51 -15.15
CA LEU A 156 -8.45 3.20 -14.88
C LEU A 156 -8.27 3.36 -13.36
N MET A 157 -7.08 3.09 -12.85
CA MET A 157 -6.74 3.29 -11.43
C MET A 157 -5.98 4.61 -11.24
N PRO A 158 -6.06 5.25 -10.06
CA PRO A 158 -5.33 6.50 -9.78
C PRO A 158 -3.82 6.30 -9.64
N GLY A 159 -3.40 5.08 -9.37
CA GLY A 159 -2.04 4.62 -9.20
C GLY A 159 -2.01 3.09 -9.09
N GLN A 160 -0.82 2.50 -9.10
CA GLN A 160 -0.61 1.10 -8.71
C GLN A 160 -0.88 0.99 -7.19
N THR A 161 -1.29 -0.17 -6.71
CA THR A 161 -1.63 -0.42 -5.30
C THR A 161 -0.55 0.11 -4.34
N THR A 162 0.71 -0.10 -4.69
CA THR A 162 1.89 0.32 -3.92
C THR A 162 2.17 1.83 -3.94
N THR A 163 1.41 2.59 -4.76
CA THR A 163 1.53 4.04 -4.85
C THR A 163 0.44 4.81 -4.11
N VAL A 164 -0.62 4.13 -3.65
CA VAL A 164 -1.81 4.77 -3.07
C VAL A 164 -1.71 4.83 -1.55
N LEU A 165 -1.47 6.02 -1.00
CA LEU A 165 -1.61 6.32 0.43
C LEU A 165 -3.01 6.85 0.70
N TYR A 166 -3.71 6.31 1.70
CA TYR A 166 -5.07 6.72 2.05
C TYR A 166 -5.27 6.85 3.56
N ARG A 167 -6.27 7.64 3.96
CA ARG A 167 -6.68 7.72 5.37
C ARG A 167 -7.16 6.36 5.84
N ASN A 168 -6.67 5.91 6.99
CA ASN A 168 -7.06 4.62 7.52
C ASN A 168 -8.57 4.58 7.78
N PRO A 169 -9.31 3.65 7.15
CA PRO A 169 -10.76 3.53 7.30
C PRO A 169 -11.25 3.46 8.77
N LYS A 170 -10.40 2.99 9.68
CA LYS A 170 -10.73 2.95 11.12
C LYS A 170 -10.97 4.33 11.74
N PHE A 171 -10.43 5.38 11.13
CA PHE A 171 -10.46 6.75 11.66
C PHE A 171 -11.24 7.72 10.75
N VAL A 172 -11.90 7.20 9.71
CA VAL A 172 -12.74 8.00 8.81
C VAL A 172 -14.20 7.82 9.21
N GLU A 173 -14.81 8.91 9.69
CA GLU A 173 -16.22 8.91 10.07
C GLU A 173 -17.13 8.62 8.87
N ASN A 174 -18.17 7.81 9.08
CA ASN A 174 -19.20 7.48 8.09
C ASN A 174 -18.69 6.80 6.81
N LEU A 175 -17.47 6.26 6.79
CA LEU A 175 -16.98 5.48 5.65
C LEU A 175 -17.63 4.09 5.62
N ASP A 176 -18.45 3.86 4.60
CA ASP A 176 -19.05 2.54 4.37
C ASP A 176 -18.09 1.61 3.62
N MET A 177 -17.57 0.62 4.32
CA MET A 177 -16.70 -0.42 3.75
C MET A 177 -17.46 -1.72 3.42
N SER A 178 -18.78 -1.73 3.42
CA SER A 178 -19.59 -2.93 3.15
C SER A 178 -19.30 -3.52 1.76
N LEU A 179 -19.12 -2.67 0.74
CA LEU A 179 -18.76 -3.09 -0.61
C LEU A 179 -17.36 -3.71 -0.69
N TYR A 180 -16.43 -3.28 0.16
CA TYR A 180 -15.10 -3.88 0.22
C TYR A 180 -15.17 -5.35 0.64
N ASN A 181 -16.07 -5.65 1.58
CA ASN A 181 -16.27 -7.01 2.10
C ASN A 181 -17.15 -7.90 1.18
N ASN A 182 -17.73 -7.33 0.12
CA ASN A 182 -18.60 -8.08 -0.81
C ASN A 182 -17.76 -8.80 -1.87
N PRO A 183 -17.70 -10.15 -1.88
CA PRO A 183 -16.86 -10.90 -2.81
C PRO A 183 -17.35 -10.87 -4.28
N ILE A 184 -18.55 -10.37 -4.53
CA ILE A 184 -19.17 -10.37 -5.86
C ILE A 184 -18.78 -9.14 -6.69
N SER A 185 -18.25 -8.10 -6.07
CA SER A 185 -18.10 -6.77 -6.69
C SER A 185 -16.73 -6.49 -7.35
N GLY A 186 -15.97 -7.49 -7.77
CA GLY A 186 -14.70 -7.34 -8.50
C GLY A 186 -13.43 -7.36 -7.62
N PRO A 187 -12.26 -6.97 -8.15
CA PRO A 187 -10.98 -7.00 -7.43
C PRO A 187 -11.00 -6.18 -6.14
N GLY A 188 -10.22 -6.61 -5.12
CA GLY A 188 -10.21 -6.01 -3.79
C GLY A 188 -9.75 -4.54 -3.77
N ASP A 189 -8.74 -4.20 -4.56
CA ASP A 189 -8.21 -2.85 -4.73
C ASP A 189 -9.25 -1.90 -5.36
N SER A 190 -9.96 -2.34 -6.39
CA SER A 190 -11.04 -1.57 -7.01
C SER A 190 -12.20 -1.33 -6.05
N ARG A 191 -12.58 -2.34 -5.25
CA ARG A 191 -13.63 -2.20 -4.22
C ARG A 191 -13.22 -1.20 -3.15
N ARG A 192 -11.97 -1.28 -2.68
CA ARG A 192 -11.43 -0.33 -1.70
C ARG A 192 -11.45 1.08 -2.25
N LEU A 193 -10.93 1.26 -3.47
CA LEU A 193 -10.92 2.56 -4.13
C LEU A 193 -12.32 3.14 -4.24
N PHE A 194 -13.32 2.33 -4.62
CA PHE A 194 -14.71 2.78 -4.71
C PHE A 194 -15.23 3.26 -3.34
N CYS A 195 -15.01 2.49 -2.27
CA CYS A 195 -15.40 2.92 -0.92
C CYS A 195 -14.71 4.24 -0.54
N LEU A 196 -13.41 4.38 -0.77
CA LEU A 196 -12.67 5.62 -0.47
C LEU A 196 -13.25 6.82 -1.23
N MET A 197 -13.59 6.65 -2.52
CA MET A 197 -14.18 7.73 -3.33
C MET A 197 -15.55 8.23 -2.82
N THR A 198 -16.25 7.46 -1.99
CA THR A 198 -17.49 7.91 -1.34
C THR A 198 -17.24 8.85 -0.16
N ALA A 199 -16.03 8.83 0.40
CA ALA A 199 -15.66 9.59 1.59
C ALA A 199 -14.82 10.85 1.29
N GLY A 200 -14.29 11.01 0.08
CA GLY A 200 -13.51 12.19 -0.26
C GLY A 200 -12.82 12.13 -1.61
N ASP A 201 -12.06 13.17 -1.91
CA ASP A 201 -11.31 13.24 -3.16
C ASP A 201 -10.12 12.26 -3.16
N VAL A 202 -9.90 11.65 -4.32
CA VAL A 202 -8.69 10.87 -4.62
C VAL A 202 -7.85 11.66 -5.62
N ILE A 203 -6.58 11.88 -5.32
CA ILE A 203 -5.70 12.73 -6.12
C ILE A 203 -4.54 11.93 -6.69
N THR A 204 -4.25 12.10 -7.98
CA THR A 204 -3.01 11.63 -8.60
C THR A 204 -1.99 12.77 -8.62
N LEU A 205 -0.86 12.58 -7.93
CA LEU A 205 0.21 13.55 -7.80
C LEU A 205 1.16 13.51 -9.03
N PRO A 206 1.89 14.60 -9.30
CA PRO A 206 2.67 14.77 -10.53
C PRO A 206 4.07 14.12 -10.53
N TYR A 207 4.29 13.07 -9.77
CA TYR A 207 5.61 12.41 -9.72
C TYR A 207 5.49 10.89 -9.85
N THR A 208 6.62 10.25 -10.14
CA THR A 208 6.70 8.80 -10.42
C THR A 208 7.76 8.17 -9.52
#